data_64ff5cbf4dde7319c3ffafa60d8d557c
#
_entry.id   64ff5cbf4dde7319c3ffafa60d8d557c
#
_cell.length_a   1.000
_cell.length_b   1.000
_cell.length_c   1.000
_cell.angle_alpha   90.00
_cell.angle_beta   90.00
_cell.angle_gamma   90.00
#
_symmetry.space_group_name_H-M   'P 1'
#
loop_
_entity.id
_entity.type
_entity.pdbx_description
1 polymer ?
#
loop_
_entity_poly.entity_id
_entity_poly.type
_entity_poly.pdbx_seq_one_letter_code
_entity_poly.pdbx_strand_id
1 'polypeptide(L)'
;MKKIFTLIVACIATLATTAQTEGTTVSNAWGLTGEGTEANPYCIYTADDLYTMAKNCNADHKGTGEYFVLKSDIYFGGSAETPMQLPAIAKDGNAKITEIAYGFDGTFDGAGHTISGIYHTETGNNAAGKYNGLFGSIDKNGVVKNLIISKDNHITGYNYVGTIASLNMGLIQNCTNYADVTATNFAAGGVCGFLVNGTGTVKDCQNFGNVKAMTYASGICGGSQSGKSIATYNYLIEHCINKGDLSTTNGVGSAGIAGSYSGAVKDCTNYGIADDTQGTAKSKQYTAGIVACASYAVDIDGCKNYGTINGVKNVGGIVANIMKGDAAATVIKNCVNDAAVNGQDAYVAGIVANSARAEGVVSVASCTNNGEVTTTATTDFIGNLRGNSTIGLGEGNIIAAGLKTYKLDPEISTAIKGVELNNAMVKNGKYLKNGRIVIINNGNEYNINGTKL
;
A
#
# COMPACT_ATOMS: atom_id res chain seq x y z
N MET A 1 16.18 -49.13 43.72
CA MET A 1 15.34 -49.44 42.58
C MET A 1 14.14 -48.49 42.61
N LYS A 2 14.23 -47.38 41.92
CA LYS A 2 13.13 -46.41 41.80
C LYS A 2 12.57 -46.56 40.40
N LYS A 3 11.31 -46.96 40.29
CA LYS A 3 10.57 -47.02 39.03
C LYS A 3 10.10 -45.62 38.63
N ILE A 4 10.56 -45.14 37.46
CA ILE A 4 10.11 -43.90 36.85
C ILE A 4 8.83 -44.27 36.05
N PHE A 5 7.70 -43.68 36.44
CA PHE A 5 6.46 -43.72 35.65
C PHE A 5 6.50 -42.57 34.64
N THR A 6 6.61 -42.93 33.38
CA THR A 6 6.45 -41.98 32.30
C THR A 6 4.97 -41.82 31.99
N LEU A 7 4.41 -40.68 32.31
CA LEU A 7 3.03 -40.32 31.97
C LEU A 7 2.99 -39.79 30.53
N ILE A 8 2.49 -40.61 29.62
CA ILE A 8 2.16 -40.15 28.24
C ILE A 8 0.81 -39.48 28.30
N VAL A 9 0.81 -38.15 28.21
CA VAL A 9 -0.43 -37.38 27.98
C VAL A 9 -0.73 -37.42 26.48
N ALA A 10 -1.64 -38.27 26.08
CA ALA A 10 -2.24 -38.23 24.74
C ALA A 10 -3.22 -37.06 24.69
N CYS A 11 -2.84 -35.96 24.02
CA CYS A 11 -3.81 -34.94 23.60
C CYS A 11 -4.71 -35.54 22.52
N ILE A 12 -5.87 -35.99 22.92
CA ILE A 12 -6.97 -36.27 21.97
C ILE A 12 -7.54 -34.92 21.58
N ALA A 13 -7.13 -34.42 20.40
CA ALA A 13 -7.85 -33.34 19.73
C ALA A 13 -9.21 -33.90 19.33
N THR A 14 -10.26 -33.62 20.11
CA THR A 14 -11.63 -33.83 19.67
C THR A 14 -11.91 -32.83 18.55
N LEU A 15 -11.84 -33.27 17.31
CA LEU A 15 -12.49 -32.62 16.19
C LEU A 15 -13.99 -32.56 16.54
N ALA A 16 -14.45 -31.39 16.96
CA ALA A 16 -15.87 -31.09 16.98
C ALA A 16 -16.32 -30.98 15.52
N THR A 17 -16.72 -32.09 14.94
CA THR A 17 -17.56 -32.06 13.75
C THR A 17 -18.90 -31.48 14.20
N THR A 18 -19.09 -30.19 14.01
CA THR A 18 -20.41 -29.59 14.05
C THR A 18 -21.20 -30.26 12.93
N ALA A 19 -22.14 -31.10 13.32
CA ALA A 19 -23.05 -31.71 12.38
C ALA A 19 -23.73 -30.59 11.59
N GLN A 20 -23.46 -30.57 10.30
CA GLN A 20 -24.21 -29.79 9.33
C GLN A 20 -25.65 -30.25 9.43
N THR A 21 -26.54 -29.37 9.82
CA THR A 21 -27.99 -29.64 9.77
C THR A 21 -28.34 -29.85 8.31
N GLU A 22 -28.74 -31.08 7.97
CA GLU A 22 -29.15 -31.43 6.62
C GLU A 22 -30.23 -30.47 6.11
N GLY A 23 -29.90 -29.81 5.01
CA GLY A 23 -30.69 -29.57 3.83
C GLY A 23 -32.05 -28.94 3.97
N THR A 24 -32.10 -27.63 3.99
CA THR A 24 -33.07 -26.96 3.11
C THR A 24 -32.50 -26.96 1.71
N THR A 25 -33.18 -27.58 0.75
CA THR A 25 -32.87 -27.49 -0.67
C THR A 25 -32.87 -26.02 -1.05
N VAL A 26 -31.68 -25.47 -1.27
CA VAL A 26 -31.50 -24.07 -1.62
C VAL A 26 -31.88 -23.89 -3.09
N SER A 27 -33.06 -23.32 -3.34
CA SER A 27 -33.59 -23.09 -4.67
C SER A 27 -33.26 -21.67 -5.20
N ASN A 28 -32.07 -21.14 -4.92
CA ASN A 28 -31.65 -19.86 -5.49
C ASN A 28 -30.57 -20.05 -6.58
N ALA A 29 -30.36 -19.02 -7.38
CA ALA A 29 -29.39 -19.04 -8.48
C ALA A 29 -27.96 -19.28 -8.03
N TRP A 30 -27.63 -19.01 -6.77
CA TRP A 30 -26.28 -19.16 -6.21
C TRP A 30 -25.99 -20.55 -5.66
N GLY A 31 -27.04 -21.36 -5.33
CA GLY A 31 -26.85 -22.63 -4.65
C GLY A 31 -26.33 -22.51 -3.22
N LEU A 32 -26.45 -21.33 -2.60
CA LEU A 32 -25.98 -20.99 -1.25
C LEU A 32 -27.16 -20.76 -0.31
N THR A 33 -26.99 -21.01 0.98
CA THR A 33 -28.03 -20.68 1.98
C THR A 33 -28.13 -19.16 2.15
N GLY A 34 -29.36 -18.65 2.37
CA GLY A 34 -29.66 -17.22 2.48
C GLY A 34 -30.49 -16.70 1.32
N GLU A 35 -30.79 -15.42 1.35
CA GLU A 35 -31.62 -14.72 0.37
C GLU A 35 -30.86 -13.66 -0.40
N GLY A 36 -29.57 -13.43 -0.07
CA GLY A 36 -28.73 -12.42 -0.68
C GLY A 36 -29.04 -10.98 -0.28
N THR A 37 -29.87 -10.78 0.75
CA THR A 37 -30.14 -9.46 1.32
C THR A 37 -29.14 -9.14 2.43
N GLU A 38 -29.01 -7.88 2.81
CA GLU A 38 -28.16 -7.48 3.92
C GLU A 38 -28.58 -8.16 5.24
N ALA A 39 -29.88 -8.31 5.48
CA ALA A 39 -30.42 -8.95 6.67
C ALA A 39 -30.30 -10.50 6.63
N ASN A 40 -30.30 -11.11 5.44
CA ASN A 40 -30.18 -12.55 5.23
C ASN A 40 -29.23 -12.84 4.03
N PRO A 41 -27.91 -12.61 4.21
CA PRO A 41 -26.93 -12.76 3.14
C PRO A 41 -26.74 -14.22 2.72
N TYR A 42 -26.24 -14.43 1.51
CA TYR A 42 -25.74 -15.75 1.10
C TYR A 42 -24.55 -16.15 1.97
N CYS A 43 -24.67 -17.29 2.61
CA CYS A 43 -23.69 -17.80 3.56
C CYS A 43 -22.70 -18.75 2.90
N ILE A 44 -21.42 -18.56 3.18
CA ILE A 44 -20.30 -19.37 2.69
C ILE A 44 -19.63 -20.03 3.89
N TYR A 45 -19.76 -21.35 3.98
CA TYR A 45 -19.22 -22.15 5.08
C TYR A 45 -17.99 -22.96 4.68
N THR A 46 -17.86 -23.29 3.39
CA THR A 46 -16.88 -24.25 2.88
C THR A 46 -16.12 -23.71 1.65
N ALA A 47 -15.02 -24.37 1.30
CA ALA A 47 -14.30 -24.09 0.05
C ALA A 47 -15.19 -24.34 -1.18
N ASP A 48 -16.09 -25.34 -1.13
CA ASP A 48 -17.03 -25.63 -2.21
C ASP A 48 -18.09 -24.53 -2.39
N ASP A 49 -18.54 -23.92 -1.29
CA ASP A 49 -19.45 -22.76 -1.37
C ASP A 49 -18.77 -21.57 -2.05
N LEU A 50 -17.52 -21.29 -1.68
CA LEU A 50 -16.75 -20.20 -2.29
C LEU A 50 -16.44 -20.50 -3.77
N TYR A 51 -16.14 -21.75 -4.10
CA TYR A 51 -15.95 -22.19 -5.49
C TYR A 51 -17.25 -22.04 -6.30
N THR A 52 -18.39 -22.38 -5.71
CA THR A 52 -19.71 -22.23 -6.32
C THR A 52 -20.02 -20.76 -6.58
N MET A 53 -19.76 -19.87 -5.62
CA MET A 53 -19.86 -18.44 -5.81
C MET A 53 -18.97 -17.96 -6.97
N ALA A 54 -17.69 -18.36 -7.00
CA ALA A 54 -16.77 -17.99 -8.07
C ALA A 54 -17.26 -18.45 -9.45
N LYS A 55 -17.76 -19.70 -9.54
CA LYS A 55 -18.32 -20.26 -10.77
C LYS A 55 -19.53 -19.46 -11.26
N ASN A 56 -20.45 -19.13 -10.37
CA ASN A 56 -21.65 -18.39 -10.71
C ASN A 56 -21.34 -16.94 -11.10
N CYS A 57 -20.43 -16.27 -10.37
CA CYS A 57 -19.96 -14.95 -10.76
C CYS A 57 -19.34 -14.94 -12.17
N ASN A 58 -18.60 -15.98 -12.52
CA ASN A 58 -17.95 -16.09 -13.84
C ASN A 58 -18.91 -16.51 -14.96
N ALA A 59 -20.14 -16.95 -14.64
CA ALA A 59 -21.16 -17.39 -15.59
C ALA A 59 -22.28 -16.37 -15.82
N ASP A 60 -22.06 -15.08 -15.60
CA ASP A 60 -22.96 -13.92 -15.77
C ASP A 60 -23.65 -13.38 -14.51
N HIS A 61 -23.42 -13.97 -13.34
CA HIS A 61 -23.97 -13.47 -12.07
C HIS A 61 -22.98 -12.51 -11.40
N LYS A 62 -23.19 -11.22 -11.54
CA LYS A 62 -22.29 -10.21 -10.94
C LYS A 62 -22.50 -10.00 -9.44
N GLY A 63 -23.53 -10.57 -8.87
CA GLY A 63 -23.95 -10.35 -7.48
C GLY A 63 -24.50 -8.94 -7.22
N THR A 64 -25.01 -8.25 -8.26
CA THR A 64 -25.46 -6.86 -8.17
C THR A 64 -26.51 -6.67 -7.09
N GLY A 65 -26.19 -5.87 -6.08
CA GLY A 65 -27.05 -5.60 -4.93
C GLY A 65 -27.18 -6.76 -3.94
N GLU A 66 -26.47 -7.87 -4.14
CA GLU A 66 -26.52 -9.05 -3.30
C GLU A 66 -25.41 -9.05 -2.24
N TYR A 67 -25.67 -9.70 -1.13
CA TYR A 67 -24.77 -9.78 0.03
C TYR A 67 -24.31 -11.22 0.24
N PHE A 68 -23.01 -11.40 0.41
CA PHE A 68 -22.34 -12.66 0.70
C PHE A 68 -21.54 -12.53 2.00
N VAL A 69 -21.53 -13.56 2.84
CA VAL A 69 -20.80 -13.54 4.10
C VAL A 69 -20.08 -14.86 4.34
N LEU A 70 -18.81 -14.80 4.75
CA LEU A 70 -18.13 -15.97 5.32
C LEU A 70 -18.69 -16.27 6.70
N LYS A 71 -18.95 -17.53 6.97
CA LYS A 71 -19.46 -18.04 8.25
C LYS A 71 -18.43 -18.90 8.99
N SER A 72 -17.32 -19.19 8.35
CA SER A 72 -16.18 -19.93 8.91
C SER A 72 -14.89 -19.58 8.17
N ASP A 73 -13.78 -19.96 8.73
CA ASP A 73 -12.50 -19.95 8.01
C ASP A 73 -12.55 -20.98 6.88
N ILE A 74 -12.00 -20.60 5.72
CA ILE A 74 -11.99 -21.43 4.52
C ILE A 74 -10.58 -21.95 4.27
N TYR A 75 -10.44 -23.27 4.09
CA TYR A 75 -9.17 -23.90 3.75
C TYR A 75 -9.27 -24.71 2.47
N PHE A 76 -8.43 -24.39 1.48
CA PHE A 76 -8.41 -25.06 0.17
C PHE A 76 -7.46 -26.25 0.08
N GLY A 77 -6.46 -26.37 0.97
CA GLY A 77 -5.52 -27.49 1.00
C GLY A 77 -4.52 -27.55 -0.16
N GLY A 78 -4.35 -26.47 -0.90
CA GLY A 78 -3.41 -26.41 -2.01
C GLY A 78 -1.95 -26.37 -1.55
N SER A 79 -1.06 -26.97 -2.36
CA SER A 79 0.39 -26.93 -2.18
C SER A 79 1.09 -26.87 -3.55
N ALA A 80 2.42 -26.82 -3.57
CA ALA A 80 3.18 -26.88 -4.80
C ALA A 80 2.98 -28.20 -5.56
N GLU A 81 2.79 -29.31 -4.82
CA GLU A 81 2.57 -30.65 -5.37
C GLU A 81 1.13 -30.89 -5.81
N THR A 82 0.19 -30.23 -5.12
CA THR A 82 -1.25 -30.31 -5.39
C THR A 82 -1.85 -28.90 -5.48
N PRO A 83 -1.60 -28.17 -6.57
CA PRO A 83 -2.10 -26.80 -6.69
C PRO A 83 -3.63 -26.78 -6.65
N MET A 84 -4.17 -25.95 -5.76
CA MET A 84 -5.61 -25.67 -5.69
C MET A 84 -5.86 -24.28 -6.23
N GLN A 85 -6.42 -24.24 -7.42
CA GLN A 85 -6.76 -22.98 -8.09
C GLN A 85 -8.24 -22.69 -7.86
N LEU A 86 -8.52 -21.70 -7.04
CA LEU A 86 -9.82 -21.05 -7.05
C LEU A 86 -9.90 -20.17 -8.30
N PRO A 87 -10.88 -20.34 -9.20
CA PRO A 87 -11.09 -19.38 -10.27
C PRO A 87 -11.32 -17.99 -9.63
N ALA A 88 -10.60 -16.98 -10.07
CA ALA A 88 -10.82 -15.64 -9.53
C ALA A 88 -12.29 -15.25 -9.70
N ILE A 89 -12.91 -14.76 -8.64
CA ILE A 89 -14.33 -14.39 -8.62
C ILE A 89 -14.54 -13.19 -9.55
N ALA A 90 -15.55 -13.27 -10.43
CA ALA A 90 -15.86 -12.23 -11.42
C ALA A 90 -14.64 -11.85 -12.29
N LYS A 91 -14.03 -12.85 -12.90
CA LYS A 91 -12.91 -12.67 -13.81
C LYS A 91 -13.40 -12.25 -15.18
N ASP A 92 -13.04 -11.04 -15.62
CA ASP A 92 -13.26 -10.61 -16.98
C ASP A 92 -12.36 -11.39 -17.95
N GLY A 93 -12.95 -11.98 -18.99
CA GLY A 93 -12.23 -12.64 -20.08
C GLY A 93 -11.53 -11.67 -21.05
N ASN A 94 -11.77 -10.36 -20.95
CA ASN A 94 -11.19 -9.36 -21.83
C ASN A 94 -9.71 -9.10 -21.50
N ALA A 95 -8.91 -9.02 -22.54
CA ALA A 95 -7.49 -8.76 -22.41
C ALA A 95 -7.12 -7.30 -22.14
N LYS A 96 -8.08 -6.37 -22.19
CA LYS A 96 -7.81 -4.92 -22.10
C LYS A 96 -8.36 -4.34 -20.82
N ILE A 97 -7.48 -3.79 -19.99
CA ILE A 97 -7.78 -3.10 -18.73
C ILE A 97 -8.73 -1.89 -18.89
N THR A 98 -8.88 -1.36 -20.10
CA THR A 98 -9.73 -0.22 -20.41
C THR A 98 -11.17 -0.59 -20.77
N GLU A 99 -11.47 -1.88 -20.91
CA GLU A 99 -12.76 -2.40 -21.40
C GLU A 99 -13.30 -3.47 -20.44
N ILE A 100 -13.12 -3.27 -19.12
CA ILE A 100 -13.63 -4.21 -18.12
C ILE A 100 -15.15 -4.11 -18.13
N ALA A 101 -15.77 -5.12 -18.72
CA ALA A 101 -17.22 -5.21 -18.82
C ALA A 101 -17.85 -5.93 -17.63
N TYR A 102 -17.05 -6.68 -16.85
CA TYR A 102 -17.50 -7.56 -15.80
C TYR A 102 -16.69 -7.35 -14.55
N GLY A 103 -17.36 -7.29 -13.40
CA GLY A 103 -16.78 -7.23 -12.09
C GLY A 103 -17.83 -7.67 -11.07
N PHE A 104 -17.38 -8.08 -9.90
CA PHE A 104 -18.26 -8.34 -8.77
C PHE A 104 -18.90 -7.02 -8.32
N ASP A 105 -20.22 -6.95 -8.32
CA ASP A 105 -21.02 -5.74 -8.06
C ASP A 105 -21.91 -5.89 -6.81
N GLY A 106 -21.63 -6.86 -5.97
CA GLY A 106 -22.26 -7.12 -4.68
C GLY A 106 -21.43 -6.71 -3.49
N THR A 107 -21.86 -7.14 -2.30
CA THR A 107 -21.08 -7.03 -1.07
C THR A 107 -20.60 -8.40 -0.61
N PHE A 108 -19.28 -8.56 -0.47
CA PHE A 108 -18.66 -9.73 0.15
C PHE A 108 -18.05 -9.33 1.49
N ASP A 109 -18.60 -9.88 2.57
CA ASP A 109 -18.13 -9.66 3.92
C ASP A 109 -17.39 -10.90 4.43
N GLY A 110 -16.09 -10.79 4.62
CA GLY A 110 -15.27 -11.83 5.23
C GLY A 110 -15.59 -12.08 6.71
N ALA A 111 -16.33 -11.16 7.36
CA ALA A 111 -16.72 -11.21 8.77
C ALA A 111 -15.54 -11.48 9.75
N GLY A 112 -14.32 -11.16 9.35
CA GLY A 112 -13.08 -11.43 10.09
C GLY A 112 -12.55 -12.86 9.91
N HIS A 113 -13.16 -13.68 9.07
CA HIS A 113 -12.68 -15.03 8.76
C HIS A 113 -11.49 -15.02 7.79
N THR A 114 -10.77 -16.13 7.80
CA THR A 114 -9.55 -16.36 7.05
C THR A 114 -9.76 -17.26 5.84
N ILE A 115 -9.18 -16.91 4.70
CA ILE A 115 -9.04 -17.81 3.55
C ILE A 115 -7.58 -18.27 3.48
N SER A 116 -7.36 -19.60 3.34
CA SER A 116 -6.06 -20.24 3.37
C SER A 116 -5.94 -21.38 2.37
N GLY A 117 -4.71 -21.76 2.02
CA GLY A 117 -4.42 -22.92 1.18
C GLY A 117 -4.76 -22.75 -0.31
N ILE A 118 -4.89 -21.54 -0.82
CA ILE A 118 -4.94 -21.28 -2.26
C ILE A 118 -3.51 -21.32 -2.80
N TYR A 119 -3.26 -22.15 -3.81
CA TYR A 119 -2.00 -22.21 -4.51
C TYR A 119 -2.21 -21.90 -5.99
N HIS A 120 -1.91 -20.65 -6.38
CA HIS A 120 -2.17 -20.13 -7.71
C HIS A 120 -0.87 -19.66 -8.38
N THR A 121 -0.54 -20.22 -9.55
CA THR A 121 0.74 -19.98 -10.27
C THR A 121 0.54 -19.72 -11.77
N GLU A 122 -0.49 -19.00 -12.15
CA GLU A 122 -0.78 -18.71 -13.55
C GLU A 122 0.06 -17.52 -14.04
N THR A 123 1.16 -17.80 -14.74
CA THR A 123 2.11 -16.79 -15.24
C THR A 123 2.03 -16.53 -16.74
N GLY A 124 1.05 -17.10 -17.42
CA GLY A 124 0.86 -16.94 -18.86
C GLY A 124 0.29 -15.57 -19.26
N ASN A 125 0.70 -15.07 -20.44
CA ASN A 125 0.11 -13.86 -21.03
C ASN A 125 -1.26 -14.14 -21.67
N ASN A 126 -2.15 -14.73 -20.93
CA ASN A 126 -3.52 -15.07 -21.32
C ASN A 126 -4.51 -14.53 -20.26
N ALA A 127 -5.80 -14.71 -20.46
CA ALA A 127 -6.80 -14.26 -19.49
C ALA A 127 -6.61 -14.92 -18.11
N ALA A 128 -6.12 -16.18 -18.04
CA ALA A 128 -5.87 -16.87 -16.79
C ALA A 128 -4.73 -16.22 -15.97
N GLY A 129 -3.62 -15.84 -16.61
CA GLY A 129 -2.46 -15.28 -15.93
C GLY A 129 -2.54 -13.77 -15.66
N LYS A 130 -3.38 -13.02 -16.39
CA LYS A 130 -3.36 -11.55 -16.34
C LYS A 130 -3.99 -10.96 -15.08
N TYR A 131 -5.06 -11.57 -14.57
CA TYR A 131 -5.87 -10.99 -13.50
C TYR A 131 -5.97 -11.98 -12.34
N ASN A 132 -5.03 -11.89 -11.41
CA ASN A 132 -4.92 -12.84 -10.30
C ASN A 132 -5.13 -12.16 -8.95
N GLY A 133 -6.10 -12.71 -8.22
CA GLY A 133 -6.54 -12.33 -6.91
C GLY A 133 -7.73 -13.21 -6.53
N LEU A 134 -8.22 -13.10 -5.31
CA LEU A 134 -9.47 -13.75 -4.93
C LEU A 134 -10.61 -13.25 -5.84
N PHE A 135 -10.68 -11.94 -6.07
CA PHE A 135 -11.54 -11.33 -7.09
C PHE A 135 -10.70 -10.97 -8.32
N GLY A 136 -11.13 -11.38 -9.49
CA GLY A 136 -10.54 -10.95 -10.76
C GLY A 136 -10.80 -9.48 -11.00
N SER A 137 -12.03 -9.03 -10.71
CA SER A 137 -12.43 -7.62 -10.83
C SER A 137 -13.55 -7.30 -9.83
N ILE A 138 -13.49 -6.13 -9.21
CA ILE A 138 -14.56 -5.54 -8.39
C ILE A 138 -15.15 -4.37 -9.16
N ASP A 139 -16.46 -4.38 -9.44
CA ASP A 139 -17.15 -3.29 -10.14
C ASP A 139 -17.41 -2.10 -9.20
N LYS A 140 -17.88 -0.99 -9.76
CA LYS A 140 -18.00 0.31 -9.07
C LYS A 140 -18.87 0.32 -7.81
N ASN A 141 -19.87 -0.55 -7.72
CA ASN A 141 -20.70 -0.71 -6.52
C ASN A 141 -20.28 -1.91 -5.67
N GLY A 142 -19.31 -2.71 -6.16
CA GLY A 142 -18.81 -3.89 -5.46
C GLY A 142 -18.04 -3.52 -4.19
N VAL A 143 -18.27 -4.27 -3.13
CA VAL A 143 -17.63 -4.09 -1.83
C VAL A 143 -17.04 -5.42 -1.36
N VAL A 144 -15.76 -5.43 -1.03
CA VAL A 144 -15.09 -6.57 -0.37
C VAL A 144 -14.50 -6.06 0.94
N LYS A 145 -14.92 -6.66 2.06
CA LYS A 145 -14.52 -6.16 3.37
C LYS A 145 -14.26 -7.24 4.41
N ASN A 146 -13.55 -6.87 5.47
CA ASN A 146 -13.35 -7.68 6.69
C ASN A 146 -12.76 -9.07 6.43
N LEU A 147 -11.84 -9.20 5.48
CA LEU A 147 -11.29 -10.49 5.04
C LEU A 147 -9.82 -10.63 5.41
N ILE A 148 -9.42 -11.83 5.84
CA ILE A 148 -8.04 -12.18 6.12
C ILE A 148 -7.55 -13.20 5.08
N ILE A 149 -6.40 -12.92 4.46
CA ILE A 149 -5.68 -13.85 3.58
C ILE A 149 -4.48 -14.40 4.35
N SER A 150 -4.48 -15.71 4.62
CA SER A 150 -3.40 -16.37 5.37
C SER A 150 -2.08 -16.40 4.59
N LYS A 151 -0.98 -16.49 5.32
CA LYS A 151 0.37 -16.68 4.77
C LYS A 151 0.56 -17.96 3.95
N ASP A 152 -0.31 -18.96 4.17
CA ASP A 152 -0.24 -20.26 3.48
C ASP A 152 -0.82 -20.19 2.05
N ASN A 153 -1.32 -19.04 1.63
CA ASN A 153 -1.70 -18.81 0.24
C ASN A 153 -0.47 -18.45 -0.58
N HIS A 154 -0.39 -18.99 -1.79
CA HIS A 154 0.64 -18.68 -2.76
C HIS A 154 0.00 -18.05 -4.00
N ILE A 155 0.29 -16.76 -4.24
CA ILE A 155 -0.35 -16.01 -5.32
C ILE A 155 0.70 -15.45 -6.27
N THR A 156 0.85 -16.13 -7.40
CA THR A 156 1.74 -15.73 -8.48
C THR A 156 0.96 -15.58 -9.78
N GLY A 157 1.12 -14.45 -10.44
CA GLY A 157 0.44 -14.17 -11.70
C GLY A 157 1.32 -13.43 -12.69
N TYR A 158 0.75 -13.08 -13.85
CA TYR A 158 1.47 -12.40 -14.92
C TYR A 158 1.42 -10.86 -14.75
N ASN A 159 0.20 -10.28 -14.74
CA ASN A 159 -0.03 -8.84 -14.57
C ASN A 159 -0.98 -8.60 -13.39
N TYR A 160 -1.02 -7.37 -12.87
CA TYR A 160 -2.04 -6.87 -11.95
C TYR A 160 -2.42 -7.85 -10.84
N VAL A 161 -1.44 -8.31 -10.08
CA VAL A 161 -1.64 -9.33 -9.04
C VAL A 161 -1.91 -8.65 -7.70
N GLY A 162 -2.99 -9.06 -7.04
CA GLY A 162 -3.33 -8.62 -5.69
C GLY A 162 -4.05 -9.73 -4.94
N THR A 163 -3.88 -9.84 -3.63
CA THR A 163 -4.48 -10.96 -2.89
C THR A 163 -6.00 -10.89 -2.82
N ILE A 164 -6.54 -9.69 -2.62
CA ILE A 164 -8.00 -9.46 -2.56
C ILE A 164 -8.56 -9.32 -3.97
N ALA A 165 -8.02 -8.40 -4.74
CA ALA A 165 -8.48 -8.20 -6.11
C ALA A 165 -7.34 -7.90 -7.07
N SER A 166 -7.44 -8.43 -8.28
CA SER A 166 -6.56 -8.01 -9.37
C SER A 166 -6.90 -6.58 -9.81
N LEU A 167 -8.16 -6.32 -10.14
CA LEU A 167 -8.65 -5.02 -10.58
C LEU A 167 -9.76 -4.53 -9.65
N ASN A 168 -9.75 -3.24 -9.31
CA ASN A 168 -10.76 -2.65 -8.44
C ASN A 168 -11.28 -1.32 -8.98
N MET A 169 -12.60 -1.22 -9.09
CA MET A 169 -13.36 0.01 -9.34
C MET A 169 -14.27 0.37 -8.17
N GLY A 170 -14.46 -0.55 -7.22
CA GLY A 170 -15.33 -0.44 -6.04
C GLY A 170 -14.55 -0.16 -4.76
N LEU A 171 -14.94 -0.82 -3.68
CA LEU A 171 -14.37 -0.66 -2.35
C LEU A 171 -13.75 -1.97 -1.84
N ILE A 172 -12.47 -1.91 -1.45
CA ILE A 172 -11.81 -2.91 -0.61
C ILE A 172 -11.57 -2.27 0.75
N GLN A 173 -12.12 -2.84 1.82
CA GLN A 173 -12.03 -2.23 3.15
C GLN A 173 -11.73 -3.25 4.25
N ASN A 174 -10.90 -2.84 5.22
CA ASN A 174 -10.60 -3.63 6.43
C ASN A 174 -10.18 -5.08 6.11
N CYS A 175 -9.34 -5.23 5.08
CA CYS A 175 -8.78 -6.53 4.69
C CYS A 175 -7.32 -6.62 5.10
N THR A 176 -6.89 -7.84 5.50
CA THR A 176 -5.51 -8.11 5.91
C THR A 176 -4.90 -9.21 5.06
N ASN A 177 -3.74 -8.94 4.48
CA ASN A 177 -2.95 -9.91 3.73
C ASN A 177 -1.71 -10.33 4.51
N TYR A 178 -1.50 -11.64 4.62
CA TYR A 178 -0.26 -12.24 5.12
C TYR A 178 0.51 -13.03 4.05
N ALA A 179 -0.10 -13.26 2.87
CA ALA A 179 0.51 -14.05 1.79
C ALA A 179 1.52 -13.23 0.99
N ASP A 180 2.58 -13.88 0.55
CA ASP A 180 3.50 -13.31 -0.43
C ASP A 180 2.84 -13.23 -1.81
N VAL A 181 3.15 -12.16 -2.56
CA VAL A 181 2.56 -11.86 -3.87
C VAL A 181 3.63 -11.68 -4.91
N THR A 182 3.46 -12.33 -6.07
CA THR A 182 4.42 -12.20 -7.17
C THR A 182 3.72 -11.90 -8.49
N ALA A 183 4.16 -10.84 -9.19
CA ALA A 183 3.82 -10.59 -10.59
C ALA A 183 5.03 -10.78 -11.50
N THR A 184 4.91 -11.66 -12.48
CA THR A 184 6.05 -12.03 -13.34
C THR A 184 6.26 -11.07 -14.51
N ASN A 185 5.32 -10.13 -14.78
CA ASN A 185 5.45 -9.17 -15.87
C ASN A 185 5.25 -7.71 -15.47
N PHE A 186 4.16 -7.32 -14.82
CA PHE A 186 3.89 -5.89 -14.64
C PHE A 186 3.82 -5.47 -13.17
N ALA A 187 2.65 -5.50 -12.54
CA ALA A 187 2.44 -4.89 -11.23
C ALA A 187 1.85 -5.87 -10.22
N ALA A 188 2.36 -5.81 -8.99
CA ALA A 188 1.81 -6.49 -7.84
C ALA A 188 1.52 -5.51 -6.71
N GLY A 189 0.39 -5.71 -6.05
CA GLY A 189 0.05 -5.09 -4.77
C GLY A 189 -0.29 -6.14 -3.72
N GLY A 190 0.09 -5.92 -2.48
CA GLY A 190 -0.22 -6.86 -1.41
C GLY A 190 -1.72 -7.07 -1.20
N VAL A 191 -2.55 -6.09 -1.55
CA VAL A 191 -4.02 -6.12 -1.42
C VAL A 191 -4.69 -6.07 -2.79
N CYS A 192 -4.34 -5.09 -3.61
CA CYS A 192 -4.97 -4.81 -4.91
C CYS A 192 -3.91 -4.71 -6.01
N GLY A 193 -4.13 -5.41 -7.13
CA GLY A 193 -3.23 -5.33 -8.27
C GLY A 193 -3.27 -3.96 -8.93
N PHE A 194 -4.48 -3.45 -9.26
CA PHE A 194 -4.60 -2.18 -10.00
C PHE A 194 -5.98 -1.53 -9.81
N LEU A 195 -6.03 -0.20 -9.69
CA LEU A 195 -7.27 0.58 -9.72
C LEU A 195 -7.57 1.03 -11.15
N VAL A 196 -8.82 0.90 -11.59
CA VAL A 196 -9.20 1.09 -12.99
C VAL A 196 -10.49 1.89 -13.19
N ASN A 197 -10.73 2.33 -14.41
CA ASN A 197 -11.96 3.01 -14.86
C ASN A 197 -12.33 4.29 -14.08
N GLY A 198 -11.34 4.98 -13.51
CA GLY A 198 -11.53 6.28 -12.88
C GLY A 198 -12.10 6.23 -11.45
N THR A 199 -12.39 5.05 -10.91
CA THR A 199 -12.89 4.86 -9.55
C THR A 199 -12.13 3.72 -8.86
N GLY A 200 -12.32 3.56 -7.58
CA GLY A 200 -11.72 2.48 -6.80
C GLY A 200 -11.08 3.00 -5.52
N THR A 201 -11.44 2.36 -4.42
CA THR A 201 -10.95 2.70 -3.09
C THR A 201 -10.36 1.46 -2.42
N VAL A 202 -9.19 1.64 -1.78
CA VAL A 202 -8.60 0.67 -0.84
C VAL A 202 -8.42 1.38 0.48
N LYS A 203 -9.12 0.93 1.52
CA LYS A 203 -9.21 1.64 2.78
C LYS A 203 -9.03 0.70 3.98
N ASP A 204 -8.38 1.19 5.03
CA ASP A 204 -8.21 0.47 6.31
C ASP A 204 -7.57 -0.92 6.14
N CYS A 205 -6.78 -1.15 5.08
CA CYS A 205 -6.20 -2.45 4.76
C CYS A 205 -4.76 -2.58 5.25
N GLN A 206 -4.34 -3.83 5.52
CA GLN A 206 -2.99 -4.13 5.96
C GLN A 206 -2.33 -5.20 5.09
N ASN A 207 -1.06 -5.02 4.78
CA ASN A 207 -0.22 -6.02 4.14
C ASN A 207 0.97 -6.39 5.02
N PHE A 208 1.14 -7.69 5.27
CA PHE A 208 2.27 -8.28 5.97
C PHE A 208 3.12 -9.19 5.06
N GLY A 209 2.58 -9.61 3.92
CA GLY A 209 3.27 -10.45 2.94
C GLY A 209 4.27 -9.64 2.10
N ASN A 210 5.34 -10.29 1.67
CA ASN A 210 6.29 -9.68 0.76
C ASN A 210 5.70 -9.56 -0.64
N VAL A 211 6.07 -8.49 -1.35
CA VAL A 211 5.58 -8.25 -2.71
C VAL A 211 6.75 -8.18 -3.69
N LYS A 212 6.69 -9.02 -4.71
CA LYS A 212 7.67 -9.03 -5.78
C LYS A 212 7.00 -8.86 -7.14
N ALA A 213 7.59 -8.00 -7.98
CA ALA A 213 7.09 -7.82 -9.34
C ALA A 213 8.23 -7.69 -10.34
N MET A 214 7.93 -7.81 -11.63
CA MET A 214 8.92 -7.43 -12.62
C MET A 214 9.05 -5.91 -12.70
N THR A 215 7.95 -5.18 -12.68
CA THR A 215 7.96 -3.73 -12.95
C THR A 215 7.57 -2.88 -11.74
N TYR A 216 6.42 -3.10 -11.11
CA TYR A 216 5.96 -2.34 -9.93
C TYR A 216 5.56 -3.28 -8.80
N ALA A 217 6.29 -3.24 -7.69
CA ALA A 217 5.98 -3.97 -6.46
C ALA A 217 5.50 -3.00 -5.37
N SER A 218 4.33 -3.22 -4.81
CA SER A 218 3.78 -2.28 -3.83
C SER A 218 3.06 -2.98 -2.69
N GLY A 219 3.19 -2.44 -1.50
CA GLY A 219 2.62 -3.07 -0.31
C GLY A 219 1.10 -3.14 -0.33
N ILE A 220 0.42 -2.15 -0.91
CA ILE A 220 -1.05 -2.10 -0.93
C ILE A 220 -1.59 -2.24 -2.35
N CYS A 221 -1.20 -1.36 -3.27
CA CYS A 221 -1.75 -1.34 -4.62
C CYS A 221 -0.64 -1.22 -5.67
N GLY A 222 -0.59 -2.15 -6.62
CA GLY A 222 0.43 -2.16 -7.69
C GLY A 222 0.39 -0.92 -8.57
N GLY A 223 -0.76 -0.28 -8.69
CA GLY A 223 -0.90 0.99 -9.39
C GLY A 223 -2.34 1.37 -9.71
N SER A 224 -2.49 2.39 -10.53
CA SER A 224 -3.78 2.80 -11.07
C SER A 224 -3.70 3.11 -12.56
N GLN A 225 -4.83 3.00 -13.24
CA GLN A 225 -4.92 3.44 -14.62
C GLN A 225 -4.66 4.94 -14.69
N SER A 226 -3.76 5.34 -15.58
CA SER A 226 -3.45 6.74 -15.82
C SER A 226 -4.33 7.29 -16.92
N GLY A 227 -4.92 8.46 -16.70
CA GLY A 227 -5.72 9.18 -17.69
C GLY A 227 -5.32 10.64 -17.79
N LYS A 228 -5.77 11.31 -18.82
CA LYS A 228 -5.32 12.67 -19.17
C LYS A 228 -5.85 13.78 -18.25
N SER A 229 -6.75 13.50 -17.29
CA SER A 229 -7.33 14.52 -16.40
C SER A 229 -7.65 13.97 -15.03
N ILE A 230 -7.24 14.68 -13.97
CA ILE A 230 -7.56 14.37 -12.56
C ILE A 230 -9.06 14.41 -12.30
N ALA A 231 -9.78 15.28 -13.02
CA ALA A 231 -11.23 15.45 -12.84
C ALA A 231 -12.04 14.17 -13.09
N THR A 232 -11.42 13.14 -13.68
CA THR A 232 -12.06 11.88 -14.05
C THR A 232 -11.58 10.67 -13.24
N TYR A 233 -10.58 10.82 -12.34
CA TYR A 233 -10.00 9.70 -11.59
C TYR A 233 -10.08 9.94 -10.09
N ASN A 234 -11.06 9.30 -9.46
CA ASN A 234 -11.29 9.33 -8.00
C ASN A 234 -10.71 8.08 -7.32
N TYR A 235 -9.45 7.73 -7.63
CA TYR A 235 -8.78 6.66 -6.92
C TYR A 235 -8.35 7.11 -5.54
N LEU A 236 -8.60 6.27 -4.54
CA LEU A 236 -8.25 6.55 -3.14
C LEU A 236 -7.59 5.34 -2.49
N ILE A 237 -6.45 5.57 -1.85
CA ILE A 237 -5.84 4.65 -0.89
C ILE A 237 -5.75 5.40 0.43
N GLU A 238 -6.40 4.89 1.49
CA GLU A 238 -6.55 5.62 2.73
C GLU A 238 -6.38 4.71 3.95
N HIS A 239 -5.67 5.19 5.00
CA HIS A 239 -5.44 4.48 6.26
C HIS A 239 -4.85 3.06 6.11
N CYS A 240 -4.09 2.82 5.06
CA CYS A 240 -3.51 1.51 4.79
C CYS A 240 -2.10 1.39 5.38
N ILE A 241 -1.73 0.16 5.78
CA ILE A 241 -0.45 -0.13 6.41
C ILE A 241 0.26 -1.25 5.65
N ASN A 242 1.50 -1.00 5.23
CA ASN A 242 2.38 -2.03 4.71
C ASN A 242 3.47 -2.40 5.73
N LYS A 243 3.68 -3.69 5.92
CA LYS A 243 4.77 -4.27 6.73
C LYS A 243 5.60 -5.30 5.97
N GLY A 244 5.16 -5.71 4.77
CA GLY A 244 5.91 -6.62 3.91
C GLY A 244 7.01 -5.90 3.13
N ASP A 245 8.08 -6.60 2.82
CA ASP A 245 9.19 -6.09 2.02
C ASP A 245 8.87 -6.15 0.52
N LEU A 246 9.49 -5.25 -0.23
CA LEU A 246 9.15 -4.96 -1.61
C LEU A 246 10.39 -5.00 -2.49
N SER A 247 10.28 -5.65 -3.66
CA SER A 247 11.36 -5.64 -4.64
C SER A 247 10.86 -5.83 -6.07
N THR A 248 11.60 -5.28 -7.04
CA THR A 248 11.36 -5.54 -8.46
C THR A 248 12.55 -6.22 -9.11
N THR A 249 12.27 -7.12 -10.07
CA THR A 249 13.34 -7.86 -10.76
C THR A 249 14.03 -7.04 -11.83
N ASN A 250 13.35 -6.07 -12.43
CA ASN A 250 13.97 -5.13 -13.37
C ASN A 250 14.31 -3.77 -12.73
N GLY A 251 13.90 -3.51 -11.48
CA GLY A 251 14.20 -2.28 -10.74
C GLY A 251 13.44 -1.05 -11.22
N VAL A 252 12.27 -1.21 -11.87
CA VAL A 252 11.52 -0.03 -12.35
C VAL A 252 10.87 0.72 -11.20
N GLY A 253 10.19 0.03 -10.25
CA GLY A 253 9.66 0.76 -9.13
C GLY A 253 9.04 -0.07 -8.03
N SER A 254 9.53 0.05 -6.80
CA SER A 254 8.84 -0.44 -5.61
C SER A 254 8.43 0.69 -4.68
N ALA A 255 7.29 0.51 -4.01
CA ALA A 255 6.82 1.48 -3.03
C ALA A 255 5.95 0.84 -1.94
N GLY A 256 6.06 1.38 -0.73
CA GLY A 256 5.31 0.88 0.43
C GLY A 256 3.81 0.83 0.22
N ILE A 257 3.23 1.77 -0.50
CA ILE A 257 1.78 1.88 -0.68
C ILE A 257 1.35 1.68 -2.14
N ALA A 258 1.87 2.48 -3.09
CA ALA A 258 1.42 2.40 -4.47
C ALA A 258 2.58 2.54 -5.48
N GLY A 259 2.53 1.73 -6.55
CA GLY A 259 3.56 1.70 -7.60
C GLY A 259 3.41 2.83 -8.62
N SER A 260 2.83 2.52 -9.79
CA SER A 260 2.49 3.54 -10.79
C SER A 260 1.09 4.07 -10.52
N TYR A 261 0.98 5.28 -9.98
CA TYR A 261 -0.28 5.73 -9.39
C TYR A 261 -0.69 7.14 -9.82
N SER A 262 -2.01 7.33 -9.93
CA SER A 262 -2.70 8.63 -10.03
C SER A 262 -3.88 8.61 -9.07
N GLY A 263 -4.11 9.68 -8.31
CA GLY A 263 -5.19 9.76 -7.32
C GLY A 263 -4.72 10.18 -5.94
N ALA A 264 -5.52 9.95 -4.91
CA ALA A 264 -5.22 10.33 -3.55
C ALA A 264 -4.62 9.16 -2.73
N VAL A 265 -3.58 9.46 -1.93
CA VAL A 265 -3.01 8.55 -0.93
C VAL A 265 -2.96 9.30 0.39
N LYS A 266 -3.77 8.85 1.38
CA LYS A 266 -3.98 9.59 2.63
C LYS A 266 -3.73 8.72 3.84
N ASP A 267 -3.04 9.29 4.82
CA ASP A 267 -2.84 8.69 6.16
C ASP A 267 -2.33 7.23 6.12
N CYS A 268 -1.55 6.89 5.09
CA CYS A 268 -0.98 5.56 4.92
C CYS A 268 0.39 5.46 5.56
N THR A 269 0.74 4.24 6.01
CA THR A 269 2.02 4.00 6.70
C THR A 269 2.77 2.82 6.08
N ASN A 270 4.06 3.02 5.78
CA ASN A 270 4.96 1.97 5.35
C ASN A 270 5.98 1.64 6.45
N TYR A 271 6.11 0.36 6.77
CA TYR A 271 7.18 -0.21 7.60
C TYR A 271 8.09 -1.17 6.83
N GLY A 272 7.66 -1.66 5.67
CA GLY A 272 8.42 -2.60 4.85
C GLY A 272 9.61 -1.94 4.14
N ILE A 273 10.65 -2.71 3.91
CA ILE A 273 11.82 -2.27 3.13
C ILE A 273 11.45 -2.29 1.64
N ALA A 274 11.78 -1.23 0.92
CA ALA A 274 11.75 -1.23 -0.54
C ALA A 274 13.17 -1.29 -1.08
N ASP A 275 13.53 -2.37 -1.78
CA ASP A 275 14.88 -2.60 -2.29
C ASP A 275 14.89 -3.00 -3.77
N ASP A 276 15.32 -2.06 -4.61
CA ASP A 276 15.51 -2.25 -6.06
C ASP A 276 16.99 -2.16 -6.48
N THR A 277 17.93 -2.27 -5.55
CA THR A 277 19.38 -2.16 -5.85
C THR A 277 19.90 -3.22 -6.81
N GLN A 278 19.21 -4.35 -6.91
CA GLN A 278 19.54 -5.47 -7.81
C GLN A 278 18.81 -5.40 -9.15
N GLY A 279 18.00 -4.37 -9.38
CA GLY A 279 17.24 -4.22 -10.60
C GLY A 279 18.10 -3.98 -11.84
N THR A 280 17.66 -4.51 -12.98
CA THR A 280 18.41 -4.43 -14.25
C THR A 280 18.00 -3.25 -15.13
N ALA A 281 16.98 -2.49 -14.77
CA ALA A 281 16.54 -1.32 -15.53
C ALA A 281 17.59 -0.20 -15.48
N LYS A 282 17.97 0.33 -16.66
CA LYS A 282 19.01 1.34 -16.75
C LYS A 282 18.49 2.80 -16.73
N SER A 283 17.20 3.03 -16.94
CA SER A 283 16.69 4.39 -17.22
C SER A 283 15.44 4.81 -16.46
N LYS A 284 14.67 3.89 -15.92
CA LYS A 284 13.43 4.18 -15.20
C LYS A 284 13.43 3.41 -13.89
N GLN A 285 13.87 4.05 -12.82
CA GLN A 285 13.97 3.44 -11.50
C GLN A 285 13.37 4.40 -10.50
N TYR A 286 12.40 3.91 -9.73
CA TYR A 286 11.60 4.70 -8.82
C TYR A 286 11.33 3.92 -7.54
N THR A 287 12.12 4.12 -6.51
CA THR A 287 11.97 3.41 -5.23
C THR A 287 11.51 4.37 -4.14
N ALA A 288 10.41 4.09 -3.47
CA ALA A 288 9.85 5.02 -2.51
C ALA A 288 9.19 4.35 -1.29
N GLY A 289 9.03 5.13 -0.22
CA GLY A 289 8.28 4.69 0.95
C GLY A 289 6.77 4.65 0.71
N ILE A 290 6.21 5.54 -0.11
CA ILE A 290 4.76 5.66 -0.31
C ILE A 290 4.36 5.47 -1.77
N VAL A 291 4.85 6.30 -2.71
CA VAL A 291 4.50 6.20 -4.13
C VAL A 291 5.75 6.17 -5.00
N ALA A 292 5.93 5.10 -5.78
CA ALA A 292 7.10 4.99 -6.65
C ALA A 292 7.03 5.99 -7.82
N CYS A 293 5.94 6.00 -8.56
CA CYS A 293 5.78 6.81 -9.74
C CYS A 293 4.38 7.43 -9.80
N ALA A 294 4.28 8.73 -9.63
CA ALA A 294 3.04 9.47 -9.84
C ALA A 294 2.88 9.76 -11.34
N SER A 295 1.97 9.05 -12.00
CA SER A 295 1.82 9.13 -13.47
C SER A 295 1.11 10.41 -13.92
N TYR A 296 0.17 10.92 -13.12
CA TYR A 296 -0.51 12.21 -13.31
C TYR A 296 -0.61 12.93 -11.97
N ALA A 297 -1.63 13.76 -11.74
CA ALA A 297 -1.73 14.39 -10.44
C ALA A 297 -1.98 13.38 -9.34
N VAL A 298 -1.31 13.59 -8.25
CA VAL A 298 -1.42 12.80 -7.03
C VAL A 298 -1.61 13.76 -5.86
N ASP A 299 -2.50 13.40 -4.93
CA ASP A 299 -2.67 14.09 -3.66
C ASP A 299 -2.15 13.16 -2.55
N ILE A 300 -1.01 13.51 -1.96
CA ILE A 300 -0.39 12.71 -0.89
C ILE A 300 -0.41 13.54 0.39
N ASP A 301 -1.15 13.07 1.39
CA ASP A 301 -1.37 13.77 2.63
C ASP A 301 -1.24 12.82 3.84
N GLY A 302 -0.59 13.26 4.90
CA GLY A 302 -0.53 12.55 6.18
C GLY A 302 0.24 11.22 6.18
N CYS A 303 0.94 10.87 5.10
CA CYS A 303 1.60 9.57 4.97
C CYS A 303 2.93 9.48 5.73
N LYS A 304 3.27 8.26 6.21
CA LYS A 304 4.47 8.02 7.01
C LYS A 304 5.28 6.86 6.46
N ASN A 305 6.60 7.04 6.39
CA ASN A 305 7.53 5.99 6.04
C ASN A 305 8.51 5.70 7.17
N TYR A 306 8.50 4.45 7.63
CA TYR A 306 9.42 3.89 8.62
C TYR A 306 10.31 2.77 8.04
N GLY A 307 10.05 2.34 6.80
CA GLY A 307 10.83 1.32 6.11
C GLY A 307 12.01 1.91 5.34
N THR A 308 13.17 1.29 5.42
CA THR A 308 14.37 1.70 4.67
C THR A 308 14.12 1.62 3.16
N ILE A 309 14.56 2.63 2.44
CA ILE A 309 14.42 2.71 0.99
C ILE A 309 15.80 2.61 0.32
N ASN A 310 16.01 1.56 -0.45
CA ASN A 310 17.24 1.29 -1.19
C ASN A 310 16.94 1.23 -2.69
N GLY A 311 17.54 2.12 -3.46
CA GLY A 311 17.31 2.17 -4.90
C GLY A 311 18.52 2.66 -5.67
N VAL A 312 18.42 2.62 -6.99
CA VAL A 312 19.51 3.11 -7.83
C VAL A 312 19.32 4.60 -8.12
N LYS A 313 18.16 4.99 -8.67
CA LYS A 313 17.87 6.36 -9.10
C LYS A 313 16.43 6.75 -8.78
N ASN A 314 16.16 8.02 -8.57
CA ASN A 314 14.87 8.53 -8.11
C ASN A 314 14.41 7.78 -6.86
N VAL A 315 15.12 7.97 -5.77
CA VAL A 315 14.89 7.27 -4.49
C VAL A 315 14.32 8.26 -3.48
N GLY A 316 13.06 8.06 -3.08
CA GLY A 316 12.35 9.02 -2.22
C GLY A 316 11.76 8.39 -0.98
N GLY A 317 11.89 9.04 0.16
CA GLY A 317 11.27 8.56 1.40
C GLY A 317 9.74 8.52 1.31
N ILE A 318 9.13 9.43 0.56
CA ILE A 318 7.68 9.48 0.31
C ILE A 318 7.38 9.23 -1.18
N VAL A 319 7.93 10.02 -2.09
CA VAL A 319 7.69 9.88 -3.54
C VAL A 319 9.01 9.81 -4.30
N ALA A 320 9.15 8.81 -5.17
CA ALA A 320 10.35 8.71 -5.99
C ALA A 320 10.30 9.61 -7.23
N ASN A 321 9.20 9.61 -7.98
CA ASN A 321 9.11 10.44 -9.17
C ASN A 321 7.68 10.89 -9.47
N ILE A 322 7.55 12.13 -9.92
CA ILE A 322 6.30 12.69 -10.46
C ILE A 322 6.52 12.94 -11.95
N MET A 323 5.83 12.14 -12.77
CA MET A 323 5.99 12.17 -14.21
C MET A 323 5.43 13.45 -14.85
N LYS A 324 5.83 13.70 -16.08
CA LYS A 324 5.25 14.77 -16.89
C LYS A 324 3.76 14.51 -17.11
N GLY A 325 2.92 15.46 -16.82
CA GLY A 325 1.47 15.37 -16.90
C GLY A 325 0.83 16.76 -16.93
N ASP A 326 -0.48 16.84 -16.70
CA ASP A 326 -1.22 18.10 -16.71
C ASP A 326 -0.69 19.13 -15.71
N ALA A 327 -0.90 20.41 -16.02
CA ALA A 327 -0.40 21.55 -15.26
C ALA A 327 -1.06 21.75 -13.87
N ALA A 328 -1.86 20.81 -13.39
CA ALA A 328 -2.46 20.92 -12.07
C ALA A 328 -1.40 20.86 -10.97
N ALA A 329 -1.47 21.80 -10.06
CA ALA A 329 -0.58 21.85 -8.90
C ALA A 329 -0.72 20.57 -8.07
N THR A 330 0.43 20.01 -7.69
CA THR A 330 0.52 18.83 -6.83
C THR A 330 1.23 19.21 -5.55
N VAL A 331 0.59 18.99 -4.41
CA VAL A 331 1.17 19.25 -3.10
C VAL A 331 1.33 17.93 -2.35
N ILE A 332 2.57 17.64 -1.94
CA ILE A 332 2.87 16.55 -1.00
C ILE A 332 2.94 17.20 0.38
N LYS A 333 2.06 16.82 1.30
CA LYS A 333 1.93 17.56 2.56
C LYS A 333 1.74 16.64 3.77
N ASN A 334 2.08 17.18 4.94
CA ASN A 334 1.93 16.53 6.25
C ASN A 334 2.58 15.14 6.34
N CYS A 335 3.54 14.84 5.47
CA CYS A 335 4.18 13.54 5.39
C CYS A 335 5.46 13.48 6.24
N VAL A 336 5.76 12.28 6.75
CA VAL A 336 6.94 12.05 7.58
C VAL A 336 7.75 10.89 7.02
N ASN A 337 9.05 11.12 6.81
CA ASN A 337 10.01 10.06 6.58
C ASN A 337 10.92 9.91 7.80
N ASP A 338 10.83 8.77 8.47
CA ASP A 338 11.66 8.41 9.63
C ASP A 338 12.73 7.37 9.30
N ALA A 339 12.83 6.94 8.04
CA ALA A 339 13.73 5.88 7.61
C ALA A 339 14.85 6.38 6.70
N ALA A 340 15.94 5.62 6.65
CA ALA A 340 17.03 5.87 5.73
C ALA A 340 16.60 5.77 4.26
N VAL A 341 17.12 6.67 3.43
CA VAL A 341 16.91 6.70 1.98
C VAL A 341 18.26 6.63 1.28
N ASN A 342 18.55 5.52 0.64
CA ASN A 342 19.85 5.19 0.06
C ASN A 342 19.77 5.06 -1.46
N GLY A 343 20.40 5.95 -2.18
CA GLY A 343 20.52 5.94 -3.63
C GLY A 343 21.91 5.49 -4.11
N GLN A 344 22.00 5.07 -5.37
CA GLN A 344 23.26 4.78 -6.03
C GLN A 344 23.60 5.82 -7.11
N ASP A 345 22.62 6.61 -7.58
CA ASP A 345 22.74 7.64 -8.61
C ASP A 345 21.99 8.92 -8.17
N ALA A 346 21.57 9.75 -9.10
CA ALA A 346 20.92 11.03 -8.88
C ALA A 346 19.44 10.94 -8.45
N TYR A 347 18.94 12.04 -7.94
CA TYR A 347 17.58 12.25 -7.46
C TYR A 347 17.25 11.39 -6.24
N VAL A 348 17.90 11.72 -5.13
CA VAL A 348 17.68 11.06 -3.84
C VAL A 348 17.14 12.08 -2.84
N ALA A 349 16.04 11.77 -2.16
CA ALA A 349 15.49 12.70 -1.17
C ALA A 349 14.70 12.01 -0.06
N GLY A 350 14.66 12.65 1.09
CA GLY A 350 13.83 12.21 2.22
C GLY A 350 12.33 12.29 1.94
N ILE A 351 11.87 13.23 1.11
CA ILE A 351 10.46 13.40 0.77
C ILE A 351 10.19 13.12 -0.71
N VAL A 352 10.55 13.99 -1.63
CA VAL A 352 10.29 13.84 -3.07
C VAL A 352 11.59 13.88 -3.86
N ALA A 353 11.94 12.73 -4.48
CA ALA A 353 13.23 12.64 -5.17
C ALA A 353 13.24 13.43 -6.49
N ASN A 354 12.24 13.25 -7.35
CA ASN A 354 12.25 13.87 -8.67
C ASN A 354 10.87 14.31 -9.13
N SER A 355 10.86 15.31 -10.02
CA SER A 355 9.68 15.72 -10.78
C SER A 355 10.09 16.09 -12.20
N ALA A 356 9.38 15.55 -13.19
CA ALA A 356 9.50 15.91 -14.60
C ALA A 356 8.56 17.06 -15.01
N ARG A 357 7.90 17.71 -14.06
CA ARG A 357 6.99 18.84 -14.29
C ARG A 357 7.73 20.16 -14.28
N ALA A 358 7.06 21.20 -14.77
CA ALA A 358 7.58 22.55 -14.71
C ALA A 358 7.82 23.01 -13.27
N GLU A 359 8.72 23.96 -13.11
CA GLU A 359 9.06 24.55 -11.82
C GLU A 359 7.81 25.12 -11.11
N GLY A 360 7.68 24.84 -9.82
CA GLY A 360 6.58 25.32 -8.97
C GLY A 360 5.25 24.58 -9.14
N VAL A 361 5.12 23.63 -10.08
CA VAL A 361 3.91 22.81 -10.22
C VAL A 361 3.81 21.75 -9.14
N VAL A 362 4.95 21.24 -8.67
CA VAL A 362 5.03 20.29 -7.55
C VAL A 362 5.64 20.99 -6.36
N SER A 363 5.06 20.83 -5.18
CA SER A 363 5.59 21.39 -3.94
C SER A 363 5.49 20.41 -2.78
N VAL A 364 6.37 20.62 -1.79
CA VAL A 364 6.42 19.90 -0.51
C VAL A 364 6.12 20.90 0.60
N ALA A 365 5.11 20.63 1.44
CA ALA A 365 4.72 21.53 2.53
C ALA A 365 4.40 20.74 3.81
N SER A 366 4.74 21.27 4.97
CA SER A 366 4.50 20.67 6.29
C SER A 366 4.98 19.21 6.38
N CYS A 367 6.04 18.87 5.65
CA CYS A 367 6.63 17.53 5.67
C CYS A 367 7.88 17.50 6.56
N THR A 368 8.13 16.33 7.15
CA THR A 368 9.28 16.13 8.04
C THR A 368 10.18 15.01 7.50
N ASN A 369 11.46 15.28 7.37
CA ASN A 369 12.47 14.24 7.16
C ASN A 369 13.32 14.07 8.42
N ASN A 370 13.25 12.90 9.03
CA ASN A 370 14.08 12.46 10.16
C ASN A 370 15.10 11.40 9.74
N GLY A 371 14.93 10.81 8.55
CA GLY A 371 15.79 9.76 8.04
C GLY A 371 17.04 10.28 7.35
N GLU A 372 18.14 9.57 7.47
CA GLU A 372 19.36 9.87 6.75
C GLU A 372 19.16 9.67 5.24
N VAL A 373 19.66 10.59 4.44
CA VAL A 373 19.63 10.52 2.97
C VAL A 373 21.05 10.35 2.46
N THR A 374 21.31 9.31 1.66
CA THR A 374 22.66 9.06 1.13
C THR A 374 22.64 8.70 -0.35
N THR A 375 23.77 8.92 -1.03
CA THR A 375 24.03 8.38 -2.37
C THR A 375 25.50 8.06 -2.54
N THR A 376 25.81 7.05 -3.36
CA THR A 376 27.18 6.72 -3.74
C THR A 376 27.68 7.55 -4.91
N ALA A 377 26.78 8.24 -5.63
CA ALA A 377 27.15 9.12 -6.73
C ALA A 377 27.59 10.50 -6.25
N THR A 378 28.51 11.12 -6.98
CA THR A 378 28.80 12.56 -6.86
C THR A 378 27.73 13.33 -7.64
N THR A 379 26.78 13.93 -6.95
CA THR A 379 25.65 14.64 -7.58
C THR A 379 25.13 15.77 -6.71
N ASP A 380 24.63 16.82 -7.35
CA ASP A 380 23.89 17.91 -6.69
C ASP A 380 22.38 17.59 -6.57
N PHE A 381 21.91 16.47 -7.16
CA PHE A 381 20.51 16.04 -7.12
C PHE A 381 20.23 15.15 -5.90
N ILE A 382 20.50 15.71 -4.73
CA ILE A 382 20.24 15.07 -3.43
C ILE A 382 19.78 16.13 -2.42
N GLY A 383 18.86 15.78 -1.53
CA GLY A 383 18.39 16.67 -0.47
C GLY A 383 17.49 16.00 0.53
N ASN A 384 17.30 16.62 1.68
CA ASN A 384 16.44 16.08 2.73
C ASN A 384 14.94 16.18 2.39
N LEU A 385 14.52 17.17 1.62
CA LEU A 385 13.13 17.38 1.24
C LEU A 385 12.89 17.10 -0.24
N ARG A 386 13.82 17.48 -1.10
CA ARG A 386 13.73 17.33 -2.56
C ARG A 386 15.06 16.94 -3.18
N GLY A 387 15.03 16.11 -4.19
CA GLY A 387 16.21 15.74 -4.99
C GLY A 387 16.30 16.50 -6.33
N ASN A 388 15.32 17.36 -6.64
CA ASN A 388 15.26 18.17 -7.85
C ASN A 388 14.82 19.60 -7.52
N SER A 389 15.52 20.61 -8.04
CA SER A 389 15.24 22.04 -7.81
C SER A 389 13.89 22.51 -8.35
N THR A 390 13.33 21.84 -9.35
CA THR A 390 11.99 22.17 -9.90
C THR A 390 10.85 21.94 -8.91
N ILE A 391 11.08 21.16 -7.83
CA ILE A 391 10.12 20.93 -6.77
C ILE A 391 10.12 22.14 -5.83
N GLY A 392 8.98 22.81 -5.69
CA GLY A 392 8.80 23.93 -4.75
C GLY A 392 8.83 23.47 -3.30
N LEU A 393 9.25 24.35 -2.39
CA LEU A 393 9.18 24.14 -0.95
C LEU A 393 8.20 25.15 -0.37
N GLY A 394 7.09 24.66 0.15
CA GLY A 394 6.12 25.44 0.93
C GLY A 394 6.54 25.58 2.38
N GLU A 395 5.68 26.18 3.18
CA GLU A 395 5.94 26.41 4.59
C GLU A 395 5.83 25.13 5.45
N GLY A 396 6.34 25.18 6.67
CA GLY A 396 6.17 24.14 7.69
C GLY A 396 7.02 22.88 7.52
N ASN A 397 7.94 22.85 6.56
CA ASN A 397 8.83 21.69 6.37
C ASN A 397 9.89 21.62 7.48
N ILE A 398 10.22 20.40 7.92
CA ILE A 398 11.18 20.13 8.98
C ILE A 398 12.24 19.13 8.48
N ILE A 399 13.51 19.44 8.76
CA ILE A 399 14.64 18.51 8.64
C ILE A 399 15.17 18.28 10.05
N ALA A 400 15.33 17.02 10.46
CA ALA A 400 15.82 16.72 11.80
C ALA A 400 17.24 17.27 12.03
N ALA A 401 17.48 17.71 13.25
CA ALA A 401 18.81 18.19 13.64
C ALA A 401 19.86 17.06 13.52
N GLY A 402 21.03 17.42 13.04
CA GLY A 402 22.16 16.48 12.88
C GLY A 402 22.21 15.73 11.55
N LEU A 403 21.19 15.84 10.71
CA LEU A 403 21.26 15.33 9.34
C LEU A 403 22.23 16.16 8.49
N LYS A 404 22.85 15.50 7.51
CA LYS A 404 23.71 16.16 6.53
C LYS A 404 22.89 17.15 5.72
N THR A 405 23.41 18.37 5.54
CA THR A 405 22.80 19.41 4.71
C THR A 405 23.24 19.24 3.25
N TYR A 406 22.32 19.44 2.34
CA TYR A 406 22.57 19.37 0.90
C TYR A 406 22.25 20.69 0.21
N LYS A 407 22.80 20.90 -0.98
CA LYS A 407 22.63 22.12 -1.79
C LYS A 407 21.16 22.42 -2.13
N LEU A 408 20.30 21.39 -2.25
CA LEU A 408 18.88 21.53 -2.54
C LEU A 408 18.02 21.76 -1.29
N ASP A 409 18.58 21.60 -0.11
CA ASP A 409 17.87 21.92 1.11
C ASP A 409 17.65 23.44 1.19
N PRO A 410 16.51 23.89 1.72
CA PRO A 410 16.37 25.29 2.06
C PRO A 410 17.48 25.64 3.06
N GLU A 411 17.91 26.89 3.03
CA GLU A 411 18.55 27.47 4.22
C GLU A 411 17.50 27.38 5.35
N ILE A 412 17.39 26.19 5.92
CA ILE A 412 16.67 26.05 7.18
C ILE A 412 17.55 26.87 8.11
N SER A 413 17.07 28.06 8.44
CA SER A 413 17.49 28.63 9.66
C SER A 413 17.16 27.59 10.73
N THR A 414 18.16 26.75 11.08
CA THR A 414 18.21 25.95 12.29
C THR A 414 18.23 26.88 13.51
N ALA A 415 18.26 28.15 13.25
CA ALA A 415 17.70 29.18 14.06
C ALA A 415 16.16 29.15 13.80
N ILE A 416 15.41 28.75 14.74
CA ILE A 416 14.59 29.81 15.37
C ILE A 416 15.54 31.00 15.32
N LYS A 417 15.42 31.88 14.29
CA LYS A 417 16.18 33.14 14.23
C LYS A 417 16.09 33.64 15.63
N GLY A 418 17.24 33.60 16.35
CA GLY A 418 17.23 33.97 17.74
C GLY A 418 16.53 35.28 17.69
N VAL A 419 15.32 35.35 18.26
CA VAL A 419 14.74 36.64 18.51
C VAL A 419 15.88 37.30 19.25
N GLU A 420 16.66 38.14 18.51
CA GLU A 420 17.58 39.02 19.18
C GLU A 420 16.67 39.70 20.16
N LEU A 421 16.88 39.38 21.42
CA LEU A 421 16.15 39.95 22.54
C LEU A 421 16.62 41.41 22.61
N ASN A 422 16.20 42.19 21.63
CA ASN A 422 16.17 43.63 21.78
C ASN A 422 15.13 43.92 22.85
N ASN A 423 15.57 44.04 24.06
CA ASN A 423 14.94 44.62 25.28
C ASN A 423 13.41 44.92 25.29
N ALA A 424 12.62 44.39 24.40
CA ALA A 424 11.18 44.43 24.37
C ALA A 424 10.66 43.20 25.12
N MET A 425 9.85 43.39 26.14
CA MET A 425 9.23 42.38 27.05
C MET A 425 9.10 41.00 26.40
N VAL A 426 9.95 40.05 26.83
CA VAL A 426 9.89 38.67 26.39
C VAL A 426 8.61 38.05 26.97
N LYS A 427 7.69 37.73 26.08
CA LYS A 427 6.47 37.00 26.46
C LYS A 427 6.84 35.60 26.94
N ASN A 428 6.04 35.00 27.82
CA ASN A 428 6.20 33.61 28.24
C ASN A 428 6.27 32.66 27.02
N GLY A 429 7.21 31.74 27.02
CA GLY A 429 7.39 30.83 25.90
C GLY A 429 8.67 29.98 25.96
N LYS A 430 8.86 29.12 24.97
CA LYS A 430 10.09 28.33 24.79
C LYS A 430 10.98 29.01 23.74
N TYR A 431 12.25 29.17 24.07
CA TYR A 431 13.24 29.85 23.23
C TYR A 431 14.53 29.03 23.12
N LEU A 432 15.27 29.17 22.04
CA LEU A 432 16.62 28.64 21.90
C LEU A 432 17.61 29.75 22.21
N LYS A 433 18.43 29.57 23.26
CA LYS A 433 19.47 30.53 23.68
C LYS A 433 20.78 29.77 23.76
N ASN A 434 21.78 30.20 22.95
CA ASN A 434 23.11 29.54 22.91
C ASN A 434 23.06 28.03 22.71
N GLY A 435 22.17 27.55 21.79
CA GLY A 435 22.04 26.11 21.49
C GLY A 435 21.29 25.31 22.56
N ARG A 436 20.68 25.95 23.56
CA ARG A 436 19.90 25.30 24.63
C ARG A 436 18.46 25.79 24.62
N ILE A 437 17.51 24.89 24.84
CA ILE A 437 16.10 25.26 25.03
C ILE A 437 15.96 25.91 26.40
N VAL A 438 15.48 27.16 26.41
CA VAL A 438 15.17 27.94 27.60
C VAL A 438 13.66 28.22 27.62
N ILE A 439 13.01 27.99 28.74
CA ILE A 439 11.61 28.33 28.97
C ILE A 439 11.60 29.66 29.72
N ILE A 440 10.95 30.69 29.17
CA ILE A 440 10.74 31.96 29.86
C ILE A 440 9.33 31.94 30.42
N ASN A 441 9.24 32.15 31.73
CA ASN A 441 7.98 32.31 32.42
C ASN A 441 8.07 33.50 33.39
N ASN A 442 7.20 34.49 33.19
CA ASN A 442 7.17 35.75 33.96
C ASN A 442 8.55 36.43 34.06
N GLY A 443 9.29 36.44 32.95
CA GLY A 443 10.63 37.06 32.87
C GLY A 443 11.77 36.24 33.48
N ASN A 444 11.51 35.04 34.01
CA ASN A 444 12.55 34.12 34.50
C ASN A 444 12.84 33.05 33.48
N GLU A 445 14.12 32.66 33.38
CA GLU A 445 14.60 31.60 32.50
C GLU A 445 14.68 30.26 33.24
N TYR A 446 14.21 29.19 32.60
CA TYR A 446 14.22 27.83 33.12
C TYR A 446 14.77 26.88 32.04
N ASN A 447 15.45 25.80 32.44
CA ASN A 447 15.78 24.72 31.55
C ASN A 447 14.56 23.84 31.24
N ILE A 448 14.71 22.85 30.33
CA ILE A 448 13.63 21.96 29.93
C ILE A 448 13.06 21.10 31.12
N ASN A 449 13.80 20.97 32.19
CA ASN A 449 13.40 20.24 33.40
C ASN A 449 12.74 21.14 34.44
N GLY A 450 12.51 22.42 34.12
CA GLY A 450 11.89 23.41 35.02
C GLY A 450 12.85 23.99 36.05
N THR A 451 14.16 23.75 35.96
CA THR A 451 15.14 24.40 36.86
C THR A 451 15.42 25.80 36.39
N LYS A 452 15.32 26.78 37.28
CA LYS A 452 15.63 28.18 36.99
C LYS A 452 17.10 28.32 36.64
N LEU A 453 17.39 29.04 35.53
CA LEU A 453 18.74 29.31 35.03
C LEU A 453 19.31 30.60 35.57
#